data_e7eac7bd90970e45d5bae0df5aed0af0
#
_entry.id   e7eac7bd90970e45d5bae0df5aed0af0
#
_cell.length_a   1.000
_cell.length_b   1.000
_cell.length_c   1.000
_cell.angle_alpha   90.00
_cell.angle_beta   90.00
_cell.angle_gamma   90.00
#
_symmetry.space_group_name_H-M   'P 1'
#
loop_
_entity.id
_entity.type
_entity.pdbx_description
1 polymer ?
#
loop_
_entity_poly.entity_id
_entity_poly.type
_entity_poly.pdbx_seq_one_letter_code
_entity_poly.pdbx_strand_id
1 'polypeptide(L)'
;KRMGLEYVDIFYSHRVDENTPMEETASALAHAVQSGKALYVGISSYSPERTQKMVELLREWKIPLLIHQPSYNLLNRWVDKSGLLDTLQNNGVGCIAFTPLAQGLLTGKYLNGIPQDSRMHREGNKVRGLTPKMLTEANLNSLRLLHEMAQQRGQSMAQMALSWLLKDERVTSVLIGASRAEQLEENVQALNNLTFSTEELAQIDQHIADGELNLWQASSDK
;
A
#
# COMPACT_ATOMS: atom_id res chain seq x y z
N LYS A 1 11.54 24.44 -0.63
CA LYS A 1 11.10 25.75 -1.18
C LYS A 1 9.68 25.71 -1.74
N ARG A 2 9.30 24.72 -2.58
CA ARG A 2 7.94 24.66 -3.18
C ARG A 2 6.81 24.50 -2.14
N MET A 3 7.03 23.82 -1.04
CA MET A 3 6.06 23.64 0.04
C MET A 3 6.06 24.76 1.08
N GLY A 4 7.03 25.69 1.03
CA GLY A 4 7.17 26.74 2.02
C GLY A 4 7.58 26.25 3.41
N LEU A 5 8.04 25.00 3.54
CA LEU A 5 8.47 24.42 4.80
C LEU A 5 10.00 24.53 4.95
N GLU A 6 10.45 24.68 6.19
CA GLU A 6 11.87 24.64 6.54
C GLU A 6 12.41 23.23 6.53
N TYR A 7 11.63 22.26 7.02
CA TYR A 7 11.94 20.85 7.04
C TYR A 7 10.67 19.99 6.82
N VAL A 8 10.85 18.69 6.64
CA VAL A 8 9.80 17.68 6.63
C VAL A 8 10.13 16.58 7.63
N ASP A 9 9.12 15.90 8.15
CA ASP A 9 9.35 14.78 9.08
C ASP A 9 10.03 13.62 8.38
N ILE A 10 9.50 13.18 7.24
CA ILE A 10 10.06 12.07 6.47
C ILE A 10 10.29 12.51 5.02
N PHE A 11 11.51 12.36 4.54
CA PHE A 11 11.86 12.58 3.15
C PHE A 11 12.01 11.24 2.43
N TYR A 12 11.28 11.08 1.31
CA TYR A 12 11.18 9.80 0.60
C TYR A 12 11.95 9.75 -0.71
N SER A 13 12.63 8.62 -0.96
CA SER A 13 12.86 8.17 -2.32
C SER A 13 11.58 7.52 -2.84
N HIS A 14 10.91 8.21 -3.79
CA HIS A 14 9.58 7.80 -4.26
C HIS A 14 9.60 6.46 -5.01
N ARG A 15 10.69 6.19 -5.75
CA ARG A 15 10.90 4.97 -6.54
C ARG A 15 12.38 4.73 -6.76
N VAL A 16 12.72 3.49 -7.08
CA VAL A 16 14.04 3.20 -7.64
C VAL A 16 14.17 3.89 -9.00
N ASP A 17 15.31 4.54 -9.22
CA ASP A 17 15.74 5.00 -10.53
C ASP A 17 16.85 4.08 -11.02
N GLU A 18 16.57 3.33 -12.09
CA GLU A 18 17.49 2.36 -12.66
C GLU A 18 18.77 3.00 -13.27
N ASN A 19 18.71 4.31 -13.54
CA ASN A 19 19.83 5.06 -14.11
C ASN A 19 20.69 5.76 -13.05
N THR A 20 20.27 5.70 -11.78
CA THR A 20 20.99 6.33 -10.65
C THR A 20 21.50 5.24 -9.71
N PRO A 21 22.82 5.19 -9.44
CA PRO A 21 23.36 4.29 -8.42
C PRO A 21 22.67 4.47 -7.07
N MET A 22 22.39 3.36 -6.38
CA MET A 22 21.72 3.43 -5.07
C MET A 22 22.53 4.19 -4.03
N GLU A 23 23.86 4.18 -4.15
CA GLU A 23 24.80 4.93 -3.33
C GLU A 23 24.56 6.45 -3.43
N GLU A 24 24.28 6.97 -4.62
CA GLU A 24 23.94 8.38 -4.83
C GLU A 24 22.59 8.73 -4.22
N THR A 25 21.60 7.86 -4.38
CA THR A 25 20.28 8.02 -3.75
C THR A 25 20.41 8.02 -2.22
N ALA A 26 21.17 7.09 -1.65
CA ALA A 26 21.43 7.02 -0.21
C ALA A 26 22.15 8.29 0.31
N SER A 27 23.16 8.75 -0.42
CA SER A 27 23.89 9.99 -0.11
C SER A 27 22.95 11.21 -0.09
N ALA A 28 22.05 11.32 -1.09
CA ALA A 28 21.07 12.41 -1.15
C ALA A 28 20.08 12.38 0.02
N LEU A 29 19.59 11.19 0.40
CA LEU A 29 18.74 11.01 1.57
C LEU A 29 19.48 11.37 2.85
N ALA A 30 20.71 10.90 3.02
CA ALA A 30 21.55 11.20 4.16
C ALA A 30 21.82 12.73 4.27
N HIS A 31 22.12 13.38 3.16
CA HIS A 31 22.32 14.84 3.13
C HIS A 31 21.06 15.61 3.56
N ALA A 32 19.86 15.14 3.19
CA ALA A 32 18.62 15.80 3.61
C ALA A 32 18.47 15.81 5.13
N VAL A 33 18.83 14.72 5.81
CA VAL A 33 18.81 14.65 7.29
C VAL A 33 19.94 15.48 7.90
N GLN A 34 21.17 15.31 7.44
CA GLN A 34 22.34 16.02 7.99
C GLN A 34 22.26 17.53 7.84
N SER A 35 21.59 18.03 6.78
CA SER A 35 21.36 19.47 6.56
C SER A 35 20.11 19.99 7.29
N GLY A 36 19.43 19.17 8.11
CA GLY A 36 18.24 19.57 8.86
C GLY A 36 17.00 19.78 7.98
N LYS A 37 16.97 19.24 6.74
CA LYS A 37 15.83 19.35 5.83
C LYS A 37 14.82 18.21 6.00
N ALA A 38 15.20 17.14 6.69
CA ALA A 38 14.34 16.07 7.10
C ALA A 38 14.74 15.56 8.48
N LEU A 39 13.78 15.03 9.24
CA LEU A 39 14.07 14.32 10.49
C LEU A 39 14.44 12.87 10.20
N TYR A 40 13.74 12.25 9.26
CA TYR A 40 13.88 10.85 8.89
C TYR A 40 13.87 10.68 7.38
N VAL A 41 14.22 9.48 6.93
CA VAL A 41 14.13 9.07 5.53
C VAL A 41 13.27 7.83 5.36
N GLY A 42 12.60 7.75 4.21
CA GLY A 42 11.78 6.63 3.80
C GLY A 42 12.05 6.25 2.35
N ILE A 43 11.59 5.07 1.98
CA ILE A 43 11.61 4.57 0.59
C ILE A 43 10.22 4.08 0.19
N SER A 44 9.98 3.94 -1.11
CA SER A 44 8.71 3.43 -1.61
C SER A 44 8.92 2.48 -2.78
N SER A 45 8.23 1.33 -2.75
CA SER A 45 8.22 0.34 -3.84
C SER A 45 9.60 -0.21 -4.22
N TYR A 46 10.45 -0.43 -3.25
CA TYR A 46 11.73 -1.15 -3.38
C TYR A 46 11.50 -2.64 -3.15
N SER A 47 12.20 -3.51 -3.88
CA SER A 47 12.22 -4.96 -3.58
C SER A 47 12.87 -5.23 -2.21
N PRO A 48 12.70 -6.44 -1.64
CA PRO A 48 13.40 -6.81 -0.40
C PRO A 48 14.92 -6.61 -0.48
N GLU A 49 15.54 -7.03 -1.58
CA GLU A 49 16.99 -6.95 -1.81
C GLU A 49 17.46 -5.48 -1.87
N ARG A 50 16.72 -4.65 -2.61
CA ARG A 50 17.01 -3.22 -2.70
C ARG A 50 16.74 -2.47 -1.40
N THR A 51 15.73 -2.90 -0.65
CA THR A 51 15.46 -2.38 0.70
C THR A 51 16.63 -2.71 1.63
N GLN A 52 17.10 -3.96 1.63
CA GLN A 52 18.26 -4.38 2.41
C GLN A 52 19.50 -3.57 2.05
N LYS A 53 19.78 -3.42 0.74
CA LYS A 53 20.91 -2.62 0.26
C LYS A 53 20.82 -1.16 0.70
N MET A 54 19.63 -0.55 0.63
CA MET A 54 19.42 0.84 1.08
C MET A 54 19.66 0.99 2.57
N VAL A 55 19.22 0.03 3.38
CA VAL A 55 19.48 0.03 4.84
C VAL A 55 20.99 -0.01 5.10
N GLU A 56 21.73 -0.86 4.41
CA GLU A 56 23.19 -0.98 4.55
C GLU A 56 23.90 0.33 4.19
N LEU A 57 23.55 0.92 3.04
CA LEU A 57 24.11 2.19 2.59
C LEU A 57 23.84 3.34 3.57
N LEU A 58 22.60 3.45 4.08
CA LEU A 58 22.26 4.51 5.04
C LEU A 58 22.95 4.32 6.39
N ARG A 59 23.23 3.07 6.81
CA ARG A 59 24.01 2.78 8.03
C ARG A 59 25.44 3.35 7.97
N GLU A 60 26.07 3.37 6.81
CA GLU A 60 27.39 4.00 6.63
C GLU A 60 27.35 5.50 6.99
N TRP A 61 26.21 6.16 6.73
CA TRP A 61 25.96 7.55 7.11
C TRP A 61 25.43 7.71 8.54
N LYS A 62 25.24 6.61 9.29
CA LYS A 62 24.60 6.57 10.63
C LYS A 62 23.17 7.10 10.64
N ILE A 63 22.45 6.93 9.53
CA ILE A 63 21.06 7.34 9.37
C ILE A 63 20.20 6.07 9.23
N PRO A 64 19.27 5.82 10.17
CA PRO A 64 18.35 4.70 10.04
C PRO A 64 17.33 4.95 8.94
N LEU A 65 17.02 3.94 8.13
CA LEU A 65 15.82 3.93 7.31
C LEU A 65 14.61 3.76 8.24
N LEU A 66 13.73 4.75 8.26
CA LEU A 66 12.58 4.71 9.17
C LEU A 66 11.46 3.83 8.65
N ILE A 67 11.13 3.97 7.35
CA ILE A 67 9.87 3.44 6.83
C ILE A 67 9.95 3.10 5.35
N HIS A 68 9.24 2.07 4.95
CA HIS A 68 8.99 1.69 3.56
C HIS A 68 7.51 1.84 3.23
N GLN A 69 7.19 2.43 2.09
CA GLN A 69 5.82 2.63 1.64
C GLN A 69 5.52 1.80 0.37
N PRO A 70 5.03 0.54 0.51
CA PRO A 70 4.65 -0.31 -0.63
C PRO A 70 3.19 -0.15 -1.02
N SER A 71 2.85 -0.47 -2.28
CA SER A 71 1.49 -0.79 -2.67
C SER A 71 1.11 -2.15 -2.12
N TYR A 72 0.12 -2.20 -1.22
CA TYR A 72 -0.27 -3.45 -0.57
C TYR A 72 -1.75 -3.45 -0.23
N ASN A 73 -2.46 -4.49 -0.64
CA ASN A 73 -3.87 -4.72 -0.33
C ASN A 73 -4.25 -6.17 -0.67
N LEU A 74 -5.49 -6.55 -0.38
CA LEU A 74 -6.02 -7.90 -0.65
C LEU A 74 -5.81 -8.38 -2.10
N LEU A 75 -5.85 -7.48 -3.08
CA LEU A 75 -5.72 -7.78 -4.51
C LEU A 75 -4.29 -7.59 -5.05
N ASN A 76 -3.38 -7.11 -4.21
CA ASN A 76 -1.97 -6.88 -4.53
C ASN A 76 -1.10 -7.39 -3.39
N ARG A 77 -0.69 -8.63 -3.48
CA ARG A 77 -0.05 -9.43 -2.43
C ARG A 77 1.47 -9.61 -2.60
N TRP A 78 2.10 -8.83 -3.46
CA TRP A 78 3.54 -8.96 -3.72
C TRP A 78 4.39 -8.80 -2.45
N VAL A 79 3.94 -7.96 -1.53
CA VAL A 79 4.62 -7.70 -0.24
C VAL A 79 4.76 -8.96 0.60
N ASP A 80 3.68 -9.77 0.68
CA ASP A 80 3.69 -11.07 1.38
C ASP A 80 4.62 -12.05 0.67
N LYS A 81 4.44 -12.17 -0.65
CA LYS A 81 5.07 -13.22 -1.46
C LYS A 81 6.57 -13.00 -1.65
N SER A 82 7.00 -11.74 -1.67
CA SER A 82 8.43 -11.40 -1.82
C SER A 82 9.21 -11.51 -0.51
N GLY A 83 8.55 -11.63 0.65
CA GLY A 83 9.21 -11.58 1.96
C GLY A 83 9.61 -10.17 2.39
N LEU A 84 9.01 -9.12 1.80
CA LEU A 84 9.35 -7.74 2.13
C LEU A 84 9.09 -7.44 3.61
N LEU A 85 7.97 -7.91 4.18
CA LEU A 85 7.67 -7.66 5.60
C LEU A 85 8.73 -8.25 6.53
N ASP A 86 9.27 -9.41 6.21
CA ASP A 86 10.36 -10.01 6.99
C ASP A 86 11.64 -9.17 6.89
N THR A 87 11.96 -8.69 5.68
CA THR A 87 13.11 -7.78 5.47
C THR A 87 12.96 -6.51 6.30
N LEU A 88 11.76 -5.91 6.33
CA LEU A 88 11.49 -4.71 7.10
C LEU A 88 11.62 -4.97 8.61
N GLN A 89 11.00 -6.04 9.11
CA GLN A 89 11.06 -6.42 10.52
C GLN A 89 12.49 -6.67 10.99
N ASN A 90 13.27 -7.43 10.21
CA ASN A 90 14.67 -7.75 10.54
C ASN A 90 15.57 -6.51 10.61
N ASN A 91 15.17 -5.43 9.96
CA ASN A 91 15.92 -4.16 9.93
C ASN A 91 15.32 -3.07 10.82
N GLY A 92 14.20 -3.33 11.50
CA GLY A 92 13.50 -2.35 12.33
C GLY A 92 12.87 -1.20 11.50
N VAL A 93 12.47 -1.49 10.26
CA VAL A 93 11.86 -0.53 9.33
C VAL A 93 10.35 -0.69 9.37
N GLY A 94 9.61 0.40 9.53
CA GLY A 94 8.15 0.38 9.49
C GLY A 94 7.60 0.19 8.07
N CYS A 95 6.33 -0.22 7.99
CA CYS A 95 5.59 -0.38 6.73
C CYS A 95 4.34 0.50 6.71
N ILE A 96 4.20 1.38 5.70
CA ILE A 96 2.96 2.11 5.43
C ILE A 96 2.38 1.63 4.10
N ALA A 97 1.29 0.88 4.13
CA ALA A 97 0.66 0.39 2.92
C ALA A 97 -0.12 1.51 2.20
N PHE A 98 0.22 1.80 0.94
CA PHE A 98 -0.61 2.68 0.11
C PHE A 98 -1.55 1.87 -0.79
N THR A 99 -2.64 2.51 -1.27
CA THR A 99 -3.74 1.88 -2.01
C THR A 99 -4.41 0.69 -1.29
N PRO A 100 -4.64 0.77 0.04
CA PRO A 100 -5.18 -0.35 0.81
C PRO A 100 -6.57 -0.79 0.32
N LEU A 101 -7.33 0.10 -0.30
CA LEU A 101 -8.67 -0.16 -0.87
C LEU A 101 -8.65 -0.38 -2.39
N ALA A 102 -7.49 -0.69 -2.98
CA ALA A 102 -7.33 -0.96 -4.41
C ALA A 102 -8.07 0.07 -5.30
N GLN A 103 -7.86 1.37 -5.02
CA GLN A 103 -8.51 2.49 -5.71
C GLN A 103 -10.05 2.49 -5.65
N GLY A 104 -10.63 1.80 -4.68
CA GLY A 104 -12.06 1.70 -4.44
C GLY A 104 -12.68 0.37 -4.87
N LEU A 105 -11.94 -0.56 -5.45
CA LEU A 105 -12.44 -1.93 -5.73
C LEU A 105 -12.89 -2.62 -4.44
N LEU A 106 -12.14 -2.44 -3.37
CA LEU A 106 -12.41 -3.04 -2.06
C LEU A 106 -13.40 -2.22 -1.19
N THR A 107 -14.25 -1.41 -1.80
CA THR A 107 -15.29 -0.65 -1.08
C THR A 107 -16.72 -1.11 -1.38
N GLY A 108 -16.89 -2.17 -2.18
CA GLY A 108 -18.20 -2.59 -2.65
C GLY A 108 -18.83 -1.71 -3.74
N LYS A 109 -18.20 -0.59 -4.07
CA LYS A 109 -18.72 0.41 -5.03
C LYS A 109 -19.01 -0.15 -6.42
N TYR A 110 -18.28 -1.20 -6.84
CA TYR A 110 -18.31 -1.74 -8.20
C TYR A 110 -19.06 -3.07 -8.32
N LEU A 111 -19.65 -3.59 -7.24
CA LEU A 111 -20.34 -4.89 -7.22
C LEU A 111 -21.54 -4.97 -8.19
N ASN A 112 -22.22 -3.85 -8.40
CA ASN A 112 -23.41 -3.72 -9.26
C ASN A 112 -23.11 -2.92 -10.54
N GLY A 113 -21.86 -2.88 -10.97
CA GLY A 113 -21.43 -2.13 -12.15
C GLY A 113 -20.67 -0.85 -11.82
N ILE A 114 -20.36 -0.06 -12.84
CA ILE A 114 -19.57 1.17 -12.69
C ILE A 114 -20.54 2.33 -12.40
N PRO A 115 -20.46 2.97 -11.21
CA PRO A 115 -21.29 4.13 -10.91
C PRO A 115 -21.00 5.30 -11.86
N GLN A 116 -22.03 6.08 -12.19
CA GLN A 116 -21.89 7.22 -13.13
C GLN A 116 -20.90 8.29 -12.66
N ASP A 117 -20.77 8.48 -11.35
CA ASP A 117 -19.84 9.41 -10.73
C ASP A 117 -18.42 8.84 -10.57
N SER A 118 -18.19 7.59 -11.03
CA SER A 118 -16.90 6.93 -10.95
C SER A 118 -15.82 7.66 -11.74
N ARG A 119 -14.61 7.66 -11.18
CA ARG A 119 -13.41 8.13 -11.88
C ARG A 119 -13.14 7.36 -13.17
N MET A 120 -13.67 6.15 -13.32
CA MET A 120 -13.56 5.34 -14.56
C MET A 120 -14.27 5.99 -15.76
N HIS A 121 -15.29 6.81 -15.53
CA HIS A 121 -16.02 7.52 -16.60
C HIS A 121 -15.41 8.87 -16.98
N ARG A 122 -14.42 9.37 -16.25
CA ARG A 122 -13.80 10.66 -16.56
C ARG A 122 -12.91 10.51 -17.78
N GLU A 123 -13.31 11.10 -18.91
CA GLU A 123 -12.48 11.21 -20.11
C GLU A 123 -11.13 11.87 -19.78
N GLY A 124 -10.06 11.33 -20.34
CA GLY A 124 -8.72 11.85 -20.10
C GLY A 124 -8.06 11.41 -18.80
N ASN A 125 -8.63 10.44 -18.11
CA ASN A 125 -8.03 9.89 -16.89
C ASN A 125 -6.76 9.08 -17.24
N LYS A 126 -5.66 9.81 -17.49
CA LYS A 126 -4.30 9.25 -17.71
C LYS A 126 -3.67 8.74 -16.43
N VAL A 127 -4.39 8.77 -15.32
CA VAL A 127 -3.92 8.18 -14.07
C VAL A 127 -3.84 6.68 -14.30
N ARG A 128 -2.67 6.09 -14.15
CA ARG A 128 -2.47 4.64 -14.08
C ARG A 128 -3.39 4.09 -12.99
N GLY A 129 -4.57 3.63 -13.36
CA GLY A 129 -5.63 3.34 -12.43
C GLY A 129 -6.60 2.33 -12.99
N LEU A 130 -7.66 2.13 -12.26
CA LEU A 130 -8.79 1.28 -12.59
C LEU A 130 -9.33 1.57 -13.99
N THR A 131 -9.41 0.53 -14.78
CA THR A 131 -10.07 0.57 -16.09
C THR A 131 -11.27 -0.40 -16.10
N PRO A 132 -12.31 -0.14 -16.92
CA PRO A 132 -13.44 -1.06 -17.03
C PRO A 132 -13.03 -2.49 -17.38
N LYS A 133 -11.91 -2.69 -18.06
CA LYS A 133 -11.35 -4.00 -18.42
C LYS A 133 -10.97 -4.86 -17.21
N MET A 134 -10.77 -4.25 -16.05
CA MET A 134 -10.44 -4.95 -14.80
C MET A 134 -11.68 -5.52 -14.09
N LEU A 135 -12.87 -5.09 -14.48
CA LEU A 135 -14.15 -5.61 -13.95
C LEU A 135 -14.62 -6.80 -14.77
N THR A 136 -13.77 -7.80 -14.93
CA THR A 136 -14.16 -9.10 -15.49
C THR A 136 -15.15 -9.80 -14.56
N GLU A 137 -15.97 -10.73 -15.09
CA GLU A 137 -16.89 -11.47 -14.24
C GLU A 137 -16.16 -12.28 -13.15
N ALA A 138 -14.98 -12.80 -13.44
CA ALA A 138 -14.15 -13.49 -12.46
C ALA A 138 -13.77 -12.54 -11.30
N ASN A 139 -13.29 -11.33 -11.61
CA ASN A 139 -12.93 -10.33 -10.60
C ASN A 139 -14.16 -9.87 -9.80
N LEU A 140 -15.30 -9.67 -10.45
CA LEU A 140 -16.55 -9.32 -9.77
C LEU A 140 -17.01 -10.42 -8.82
N ASN A 141 -16.85 -11.69 -9.19
CA ASN A 141 -17.19 -12.81 -8.31
C ASN A 141 -16.27 -12.83 -7.07
N SER A 142 -14.97 -12.62 -7.22
CA SER A 142 -14.05 -12.49 -6.09
C SER A 142 -14.45 -11.32 -5.18
N LEU A 143 -14.83 -10.17 -5.74
CA LEU A 143 -15.29 -9.03 -4.96
C LEU A 143 -16.61 -9.30 -4.23
N ARG A 144 -17.55 -10.03 -4.84
CA ARG A 144 -18.81 -10.43 -4.19
C ARG A 144 -18.55 -11.34 -2.99
N LEU A 145 -17.68 -12.34 -3.14
CA LEU A 145 -17.29 -13.23 -2.05
C LEU A 145 -16.64 -12.46 -0.89
N LEU A 146 -15.72 -11.54 -1.18
CA LEU A 146 -15.14 -10.68 -0.15
C LEU A 146 -16.19 -9.81 0.54
N HIS A 147 -17.18 -9.33 -0.21
CA HIS A 147 -18.27 -8.54 0.36
C HIS A 147 -19.13 -9.37 1.32
N GLU A 148 -19.51 -10.60 0.93
CA GLU A 148 -20.25 -11.53 1.78
C GLU A 148 -19.49 -11.87 3.07
N MET A 149 -18.17 -12.14 2.96
CA MET A 149 -17.33 -12.38 4.11
C MET A 149 -17.28 -11.15 5.05
N ALA A 150 -17.17 -9.95 4.52
CA ALA A 150 -17.19 -8.73 5.31
C ALA A 150 -18.51 -8.58 6.07
N GLN A 151 -19.64 -8.87 5.43
CA GLN A 151 -20.96 -8.85 6.08
C GLN A 151 -21.06 -9.85 7.23
N GLN A 152 -20.55 -11.08 7.04
CA GLN A 152 -20.51 -12.10 8.10
C GLN A 152 -19.67 -11.68 9.29
N ARG A 153 -18.64 -10.86 9.06
CA ARG A 153 -17.81 -10.26 10.09
C ARG A 153 -18.42 -9.02 10.77
N GLY A 154 -19.59 -8.57 10.30
CA GLY A 154 -20.20 -7.31 10.74
C GLY A 154 -19.40 -6.07 10.32
N GLN A 155 -18.62 -6.16 9.26
CA GLN A 155 -17.78 -5.10 8.72
C GLN A 155 -18.25 -4.71 7.31
N SER A 156 -18.00 -3.47 6.91
CA SER A 156 -18.00 -3.16 5.49
C SER A 156 -16.80 -3.79 4.79
N MET A 157 -16.89 -3.95 3.46
CA MET A 157 -15.77 -4.49 2.68
C MET A 157 -14.51 -3.63 2.81
N ALA A 158 -14.67 -2.30 2.91
CA ALA A 158 -13.56 -1.39 3.16
C ALA A 158 -12.92 -1.63 4.53
N GLN A 159 -13.73 -1.78 5.58
CA GLN A 159 -13.26 -2.09 6.92
C GLN A 159 -12.51 -3.42 6.95
N MET A 160 -13.06 -4.48 6.36
CA MET A 160 -12.41 -5.79 6.30
C MET A 160 -11.07 -5.71 5.55
N ALA A 161 -11.00 -4.98 4.43
CA ALA A 161 -9.77 -4.82 3.66
C ALA A 161 -8.67 -4.08 4.45
N LEU A 162 -9.03 -3.06 5.22
CA LEU A 162 -8.11 -2.35 6.11
C LEU A 162 -7.68 -3.22 7.30
N SER A 163 -8.64 -3.91 7.92
CA SER A 163 -8.37 -4.85 9.03
C SER A 163 -7.43 -5.97 8.59
N TRP A 164 -7.60 -6.46 7.38
CA TRP A 164 -6.74 -7.53 6.84
C TRP A 164 -5.28 -7.08 6.71
N LEU A 165 -5.01 -5.84 6.36
CA LEU A 165 -3.66 -5.28 6.37
C LEU A 165 -3.13 -5.13 7.79
N LEU A 166 -3.93 -4.53 8.65
CA LEU A 166 -3.53 -4.16 10.02
C LEU A 166 -3.50 -5.33 11.01
N LYS A 167 -4.01 -6.53 10.61
CA LYS A 167 -3.85 -7.75 11.42
C LYS A 167 -2.39 -8.18 11.57
N ASP A 168 -1.53 -7.76 10.64
CA ASP A 168 -0.10 -8.04 10.68
C ASP A 168 0.61 -6.88 11.38
N GLU A 169 1.20 -7.15 12.53
CA GLU A 169 1.88 -6.14 13.37
C GLU A 169 3.08 -5.48 12.65
N ARG A 170 3.59 -6.09 11.59
CA ARG A 170 4.65 -5.52 10.75
C ARG A 170 4.14 -4.38 9.86
N VAL A 171 2.82 -4.28 9.65
CA VAL A 171 2.20 -3.14 8.96
C VAL A 171 1.91 -2.04 9.97
N THR A 172 2.74 -1.03 9.99
CA THR A 172 2.66 0.09 10.94
C THR A 172 1.42 0.96 10.73
N SER A 173 1.04 1.18 9.47
CA SER A 173 -0.09 2.05 9.12
C SER A 173 -0.58 1.80 7.70
N VAL A 174 -1.79 2.27 7.40
CA VAL A 174 -2.38 2.28 6.06
C VAL A 174 -2.70 3.70 5.62
N LEU A 175 -2.35 4.03 4.37
CA LEU A 175 -2.61 5.33 3.79
C LEU A 175 -3.95 5.32 3.05
N ILE A 176 -4.96 5.94 3.63
CA ILE A 176 -6.30 6.04 3.06
C ILE A 176 -6.55 7.42 2.46
N GLY A 177 -7.42 7.48 1.45
CA GLY A 177 -7.99 8.72 0.93
C GLY A 177 -9.49 8.74 1.16
N ALA A 178 -10.01 9.86 1.64
CA ALA A 178 -11.44 10.07 1.82
C ALA A 178 -11.85 11.38 1.15
N SER A 179 -13.03 11.40 0.54
CA SER A 179 -13.63 12.61 -0.04
C SER A 179 -14.70 13.23 0.85
N ARG A 180 -15.09 12.53 1.92
CA ARG A 180 -16.08 12.94 2.92
C ARG A 180 -15.68 12.42 4.30
N ALA A 181 -16.09 13.13 5.35
CA ALA A 181 -15.79 12.78 6.74
C ALA A 181 -16.32 11.38 7.12
N GLU A 182 -17.54 11.04 6.66
CA GLU A 182 -18.18 9.76 6.94
C GLU A 182 -17.34 8.57 6.44
N GLN A 183 -16.64 8.72 5.31
CA GLN A 183 -15.72 7.68 4.82
C GLN A 183 -14.52 7.50 5.73
N LEU A 184 -14.03 8.59 6.32
CA LEU A 184 -12.93 8.50 7.28
C LEU A 184 -13.40 7.82 8.57
N GLU A 185 -14.55 8.20 9.10
CA GLU A 185 -15.15 7.60 10.28
C GLU A 185 -15.39 6.10 10.07
N GLU A 186 -15.96 5.71 8.91
CA GLU A 186 -16.17 4.31 8.54
C GLU A 186 -14.83 3.55 8.50
N ASN A 187 -13.81 4.10 7.86
CA ASN A 187 -12.52 3.45 7.73
C ASN A 187 -11.82 3.26 9.08
N VAL A 188 -11.93 4.23 10.00
CA VAL A 188 -11.35 4.12 11.35
C VAL A 188 -11.99 2.98 12.15
N GLN A 189 -13.28 2.69 11.94
CA GLN A 189 -13.97 1.57 12.59
C GLN A 189 -13.37 0.19 12.21
N ALA A 190 -12.55 0.09 11.16
CA ALA A 190 -11.80 -1.12 10.87
C ALA A 190 -10.97 -1.60 12.06
N LEU A 191 -10.50 -0.70 12.91
CA LEU A 191 -9.71 -1.00 14.10
C LEU A 191 -10.47 -1.78 15.18
N ASN A 192 -11.80 -1.80 15.13
CA ASN A 192 -12.63 -2.49 16.11
C ASN A 192 -12.58 -4.02 15.98
N ASN A 193 -12.18 -4.55 14.82
CA ASN A 193 -12.06 -5.99 14.58
C ASN A 193 -10.92 -6.31 13.61
N LEU A 194 -9.71 -6.53 14.14
CA LEU A 194 -8.52 -6.92 13.39
C LEU A 194 -8.28 -8.42 13.38
N THR A 195 -9.09 -9.21 14.10
CA THR A 195 -8.90 -10.65 14.21
C THR A 195 -9.51 -11.38 13.03
N PHE A 196 -8.77 -12.29 12.43
CA PHE A 196 -9.23 -13.21 11.40
C PHE A 196 -9.02 -14.65 11.86
N SER A 197 -9.99 -15.53 11.61
CA SER A 197 -9.80 -16.96 11.81
C SER A 197 -8.92 -17.56 10.70
N THR A 198 -8.37 -18.74 10.97
CA THR A 198 -7.60 -19.49 9.97
C THR A 198 -8.45 -19.79 8.73
N GLU A 199 -9.73 -20.12 8.93
CA GLU A 199 -10.68 -20.43 7.88
C GLU A 199 -10.99 -19.20 7.02
N GLU A 200 -11.18 -18.03 7.63
CA GLU A 200 -11.38 -16.76 6.90
C GLU A 200 -10.15 -16.42 6.03
N LEU A 201 -8.95 -16.55 6.58
CA LEU A 201 -7.73 -16.31 5.81
C LEU A 201 -7.57 -17.29 4.66
N ALA A 202 -7.86 -18.57 4.87
CA ALA A 202 -7.80 -19.59 3.82
C ALA A 202 -8.83 -19.32 2.71
N GLN A 203 -10.04 -18.88 3.04
CA GLN A 203 -11.04 -18.47 2.06
C GLN A 203 -10.60 -17.24 1.26
N ILE A 204 -10.02 -16.24 1.93
CA ILE A 204 -9.45 -15.08 1.25
C ILE A 204 -8.39 -15.53 0.24
N ASP A 205 -7.45 -16.38 0.66
CA ASP A 205 -6.37 -16.86 -0.20
C ASP A 205 -6.86 -17.70 -1.39
N GLN A 206 -7.92 -18.48 -1.19
CA GLN A 206 -8.52 -19.29 -2.25
C GLN A 206 -9.24 -18.46 -3.32
N HIS A 207 -9.88 -17.36 -2.93
CA HIS A 207 -10.77 -16.59 -3.81
C HIS A 207 -10.12 -15.37 -4.43
N ILE A 208 -8.94 -14.95 -3.95
CA ILE A 208 -8.22 -13.82 -4.52
C ILE A 208 -7.14 -14.34 -5.46
N ALA A 209 -7.44 -14.33 -6.76
CA ALA A 209 -6.43 -14.55 -7.79
C ALA A 209 -5.53 -13.31 -7.88
N ASP A 210 -4.24 -13.52 -7.61
CA ASP A 210 -3.21 -12.52 -7.89
C ASP A 210 -3.03 -12.35 -9.39
N GLY A 211 -2.76 -11.16 -9.83
CA GLY A 211 -2.14 -10.91 -11.10
C GLY A 211 -2.87 -9.93 -12.00
N GLU A 212 -4.20 -10.01 -12.12
CA GLU A 212 -4.92 -9.12 -13.04
C GLU A 212 -5.33 -7.77 -12.39
N LEU A 213 -5.37 -7.70 -11.06
CA LEU A 213 -5.74 -6.49 -10.31
C LEU A 213 -4.55 -5.76 -9.67
N ASN A 214 -3.33 -6.26 -9.87
CA ASN A 214 -2.12 -5.56 -9.40
C ASN A 214 -1.76 -4.40 -10.33
N LEU A 215 -2.35 -3.24 -10.06
CA LEU A 215 -2.14 -1.99 -10.82
C LEU A 215 -0.70 -1.47 -10.77
N TRP A 216 0.10 -1.97 -9.85
CA TRP A 216 1.44 -1.46 -9.54
C TRP A 216 2.55 -2.48 -9.77
N GLN A 217 2.23 -3.64 -10.36
CA GLN A 217 3.17 -4.72 -10.59
C GLN A 217 4.48 -4.25 -11.23
N ALA A 218 4.40 -3.49 -12.31
CA ALA A 218 5.57 -2.97 -13.01
C ALA A 218 6.50 -2.08 -12.16
N SER A 219 6.04 -1.61 -11.00
CA SER A 219 6.84 -0.80 -10.07
C SER A 219 7.31 -1.57 -8.84
N SER A 220 6.81 -2.79 -8.65
CA SER A 220 7.12 -3.65 -7.52
C SER A 220 8.12 -4.77 -7.88
N ASP A 221 8.18 -5.14 -9.16
CA ASP A 221 8.97 -6.28 -9.66
C ASP A 221 10.36 -5.86 -10.21
N LYS A 222 10.74 -4.58 -10.10
CA LYS A 222 12.01 -4.07 -10.66
C LYS A 222 12.99 -3.69 -9.59
#